data_3802b9464a6fe530e06d7421f6939348
#
_entry.id   3802b9464a6fe530e06d7421f6939348
#
_cell.length_a   1.000
_cell.length_b   1.000
_cell.length_c   1.000
_cell.angle_alpha   90.00
_cell.angle_beta   90.00
_cell.angle_gamma   90.00
#
_symmetry.space_group_name_H-M   'P 1'
#
loop_
_entity.id
_entity.type
_entity.pdbx_description
1 polymer ?
#
loop_
_entity_poly.entity_id
_entity_poly.type
_entity_poly.pdbx_seq_one_letter_code
_entity_poly.pdbx_strand_id
1 'polypeptide(L)'
;IGSSPRLLVATEAPSLYGSFLKSEIKDMKVTEMAEIQIRLNGDDHKFSAGGSIADLVRSLDLDPAKVAVERNREIVTRSTLEEVMVEQGDELEIVHFVGGGAGDDSWTVAGRTFRSRLIVGTGKYKDFAENAAAVEASGAEIVTVAVRRVNVTDRNQPVLMDFIDPKKITYLPNTAGCFNADDAIRTLRLAREAGGWDLVKLEVLGEAKTLYPNMRETLAATEVLAKEGFKPMVYCVDDPIAAKQLEEAGAVAIMPLGAPIGSGLGIQNRVTIRLIVEGASVPVLVDAGVGTASDAAVAMELGCDGVLMNTAIAEAKQPVRMARAMKLAVQAGREAYLSGRMGRRMYADPSSPLSGLI
;
A
#
# COMPACT_ATOMS: atom_id res chain seq x y z
N ILE A 1 61.28 -18.63 -10.89
CA ILE A 1 61.94 -18.27 -12.17
C ILE A 1 60.87 -17.62 -13.02
N GLY A 2 60.82 -16.34 -13.06
CA GLY A 2 61.17 -15.28 -13.92
C GLY A 2 59.91 -14.92 -14.76
N SER A 3 59.51 -13.78 -15.07
CA SER A 3 60.02 -12.42 -15.10
C SER A 3 58.92 -11.51 -15.61
N SER A 4 58.76 -10.34 -15.00
CA SER A 4 58.00 -9.23 -15.55
C SER A 4 58.61 -8.68 -16.85
N PRO A 5 57.83 -7.99 -17.65
CA PRO A 5 58.39 -6.86 -18.38
C PRO A 5 57.69 -5.51 -18.10
N ARG A 6 58.58 -4.55 -18.14
CA ARG A 6 58.60 -3.16 -17.87
C ARG A 6 57.67 -2.28 -18.74
N LEU A 7 57.23 -1.25 -18.08
CA LEU A 7 56.89 0.10 -18.53
C LEU A 7 57.56 0.57 -19.84
N LEU A 8 56.77 1.18 -20.71
CA LEU A 8 57.24 2.15 -21.72
C LEU A 8 56.48 3.48 -21.55
N VAL A 9 57.31 4.48 -21.24
CA VAL A 9 56.97 5.90 -21.16
C VAL A 9 56.81 6.43 -22.57
N ALA A 10 55.76 7.15 -22.86
CA ALA A 10 55.67 8.02 -24.04
C ALA A 10 55.37 9.46 -23.60
N THR A 11 56.22 10.31 -24.08
CA THR A 11 56.50 11.69 -23.82
C THR A 11 55.37 12.66 -24.21
N GLU A 12 55.38 13.79 -23.51
CA GLU A 12 54.56 14.99 -23.61
C GLU A 12 54.50 15.64 -25.00
N ALA A 13 53.28 16.18 -25.30
CA ALA A 13 53.18 17.33 -26.22
C ALA A 13 52.22 18.37 -25.58
N PRO A 14 52.52 19.69 -25.65
CA PRO A 14 51.87 20.71 -24.87
C PRO A 14 50.55 21.18 -25.51
N SER A 15 49.46 21.15 -24.74
CA SER A 15 48.17 21.69 -25.11
C SER A 15 48.03 23.14 -24.62
N LEU A 16 48.02 24.08 -25.55
CA LEU A 16 47.79 25.52 -25.37
C LEU A 16 46.34 25.92 -25.12
N TYR A 17 45.56 25.13 -24.33
CA TYR A 17 44.17 25.44 -24.04
C TYR A 17 43.83 25.53 -22.53
N GLY A 18 44.83 25.82 -21.70
CA GLY A 18 44.68 25.78 -20.23
C GLY A 18 44.61 27.13 -19.51
N SER A 19 44.64 28.27 -20.19
CA SER A 19 44.81 29.59 -19.52
C SER A 19 43.63 30.56 -19.63
N PHE A 20 42.56 30.25 -20.38
CA PHE A 20 41.44 31.19 -20.54
C PHE A 20 40.21 30.87 -19.68
N LEU A 21 40.16 29.75 -18.99
CA LEU A 21 39.00 29.35 -18.17
C LEU A 21 39.20 29.46 -16.65
N LYS A 22 40.35 30.00 -16.19
CA LYS A 22 40.62 30.17 -14.75
C LYS A 22 40.43 31.60 -14.22
N SER A 23 40.08 32.58 -15.04
CA SER A 23 39.88 33.96 -14.59
C SER A 23 38.40 34.38 -14.44
N GLU A 24 37.45 33.62 -14.94
CA GLU A 24 36.03 33.99 -14.84
C GLU A 24 35.21 33.24 -13.75
N ILE A 25 35.84 32.30 -13.02
CA ILE A 25 35.13 31.58 -11.92
C ILE A 25 35.42 32.20 -10.55
N LYS A 26 36.15 33.32 -10.48
CA LYS A 26 36.60 33.86 -9.20
C LYS A 26 35.69 34.93 -8.60
N ASP A 27 34.61 35.34 -9.28
CA ASP A 27 33.69 36.38 -8.81
C ASP A 27 32.20 36.01 -8.86
N MET A 28 31.85 34.72 -8.85
CA MET A 28 30.49 34.35 -8.37
C MET A 28 30.51 34.31 -6.85
N LYS A 29 30.37 35.48 -6.23
CA LYS A 29 29.86 35.58 -4.85
C LYS A 29 28.54 34.82 -4.82
N VAL A 30 28.51 33.67 -4.14
CA VAL A 30 27.26 33.13 -3.60
C VAL A 30 26.74 34.24 -2.70
N THR A 31 25.76 34.98 -3.17
CA THR A 31 25.05 35.95 -2.35
C THR A 31 24.34 35.08 -1.33
N GLU A 32 24.82 35.05 -0.08
CA GLU A 32 24.01 34.53 1.07
C GLU A 32 22.72 35.33 1.02
N MET A 33 21.63 34.65 0.62
CA MET A 33 20.32 35.25 0.68
C MET A 33 20.03 35.54 2.16
N ALA A 34 19.74 36.79 2.46
CA ALA A 34 19.42 37.19 3.83
C ALA A 34 18.25 36.34 4.36
N GLU A 35 18.40 35.76 5.53
CA GLU A 35 17.32 35.06 6.21
C GLU A 35 16.42 36.06 6.91
N ILE A 36 15.12 35.80 6.84
CA ILE A 36 14.08 36.50 7.61
C ILE A 36 13.52 35.56 8.69
N GLN A 37 13.05 36.12 9.76
CA GLN A 37 12.37 35.41 10.83
C GLN A 37 10.86 35.61 10.70
N ILE A 38 10.14 34.53 10.68
CA ILE A 38 8.67 34.45 10.59
C ILE A 38 8.14 33.57 11.69
N ARG A 39 6.85 33.60 11.92
CA ARG A 39 6.16 32.67 12.80
C ARG A 39 5.32 31.72 11.95
N LEU A 40 5.58 30.43 12.02
CA LEU A 40 4.94 29.41 11.22
C LEU A 40 4.22 28.41 12.12
N ASN A 41 2.89 28.32 12.01
CA ASN A 41 2.04 27.45 12.84
C ASN A 41 2.30 27.64 14.36
N GLY A 42 2.61 28.87 14.76
CA GLY A 42 2.89 29.22 16.14
C GLY A 42 4.37 29.12 16.56
N ASP A 43 5.24 28.52 15.76
CA ASP A 43 6.67 28.35 16.06
C ASP A 43 7.55 29.34 15.27
N ASP A 44 8.69 29.74 15.83
CA ASP A 44 9.68 30.57 15.15
C ASP A 44 10.34 29.79 14.02
N HIS A 45 10.35 30.35 12.80
CA HIS A 45 10.90 29.73 11.60
C HIS A 45 11.77 30.72 10.82
N LYS A 46 12.86 30.23 10.21
CA LYS A 46 13.73 31.01 9.34
C LYS A 46 13.45 30.68 7.89
N PHE A 47 13.34 31.71 7.07
CA PHE A 47 13.09 31.56 5.64
C PHE A 47 13.97 32.52 4.83
N SER A 48 14.24 32.20 3.57
CA SER A 48 15.04 33.04 2.67
C SER A 48 14.29 34.32 2.29
N ALA A 49 14.92 35.49 2.48
CA ALA A 49 14.33 36.74 2.06
C ALA A 49 14.06 36.77 0.56
N GLY A 50 12.89 37.31 0.16
CA GLY A 50 12.49 37.39 -1.23
C GLY A 50 11.88 36.12 -1.80
N GLY A 51 11.55 35.12 -0.98
CA GLY A 51 10.75 33.96 -1.38
C GLY A 51 9.24 34.23 -1.26
N SER A 52 8.48 33.62 -2.14
CA SER A 52 7.02 33.65 -2.10
C SER A 52 6.45 32.67 -1.04
N ILE A 53 5.16 32.80 -0.74
CA ILE A 53 4.47 31.82 0.11
C ILE A 53 4.52 30.41 -0.54
N ALA A 54 4.44 30.31 -1.85
CA ALA A 54 4.58 29.04 -2.54
C ALA A 54 5.97 28.43 -2.36
N ASP A 55 7.04 29.25 -2.35
CA ASP A 55 8.41 28.79 -2.10
C ASP A 55 8.57 28.31 -0.64
N LEU A 56 7.97 29.01 0.33
CA LEU A 56 7.91 28.55 1.72
C LEU A 56 7.22 27.19 1.81
N VAL A 57 6.07 27.01 1.17
CA VAL A 57 5.33 25.73 1.18
C VAL A 57 6.18 24.61 0.58
N ARG A 58 6.89 24.86 -0.53
CA ARG A 58 7.79 23.86 -1.14
C ARG A 58 8.99 23.54 -0.24
N SER A 59 9.51 24.52 0.50
CA SER A 59 10.62 24.29 1.42
C SER A 59 10.24 23.37 2.61
N LEU A 60 8.95 23.20 2.86
CA LEU A 60 8.38 22.28 3.86
C LEU A 60 8.01 20.91 3.26
N ASP A 61 8.44 20.60 2.04
CA ASP A 61 8.07 19.41 1.27
C ASP A 61 6.54 19.27 1.05
N LEU A 62 5.84 20.41 0.98
CA LEU A 62 4.39 20.47 0.75
C LEU A 62 4.08 20.94 -0.68
N ASP A 63 2.95 20.48 -1.21
CA ASP A 63 2.43 20.92 -2.52
C ASP A 63 1.55 22.16 -2.36
N PRO A 64 1.89 23.34 -2.95
CA PRO A 64 1.09 24.55 -2.87
C PRO A 64 -0.37 24.37 -3.34
N ALA A 65 -0.63 23.37 -4.21
CA ALA A 65 -1.99 23.05 -4.66
C ALA A 65 -2.83 22.35 -3.57
N LYS A 66 -2.21 21.86 -2.50
CA LYS A 66 -2.86 21.06 -1.44
C LYS A 66 -2.86 21.72 -0.07
N VAL A 67 -2.52 23.02 0.00
CA VAL A 67 -2.50 23.77 1.25
C VAL A 67 -3.51 24.92 1.24
N ALA A 68 -3.93 25.33 2.43
CA ALA A 68 -4.49 26.66 2.66
C ALA A 68 -3.51 27.42 3.56
N VAL A 69 -3.33 28.69 3.25
CA VAL A 69 -2.40 29.56 3.98
C VAL A 69 -3.15 30.76 4.51
N GLU A 70 -3.00 31.03 5.79
CA GLU A 70 -3.38 32.27 6.43
C GLU A 70 -2.08 33.05 6.70
N ARG A 71 -2.07 34.35 6.37
CA ARG A 71 -1.00 35.27 6.66
C ARG A 71 -1.54 36.43 7.46
N ASN A 72 -1.03 36.67 8.64
CA ASN A 72 -1.41 37.79 9.50
C ASN A 72 -2.94 37.87 9.74
N ARG A 73 -3.59 36.68 9.90
CA ARG A 73 -5.05 36.50 10.11
C ARG A 73 -5.90 36.75 8.86
N GLU A 74 -5.30 36.80 7.68
CA GLU A 74 -6.01 36.88 6.41
C GLU A 74 -5.71 35.65 5.52
N ILE A 75 -6.75 35.07 4.94
CA ILE A 75 -6.58 33.91 4.06
C ILE A 75 -5.97 34.36 2.73
N VAL A 76 -4.84 33.79 2.38
CA VAL A 76 -4.19 33.99 1.08
C VAL A 76 -4.82 33.04 0.06
N THR A 77 -5.35 33.61 -1.02
CA THR A 77 -5.96 32.78 -2.08
C THR A 77 -4.90 31.94 -2.78
N ARG A 78 -5.25 30.69 -3.12
CA ARG A 78 -4.31 29.74 -3.75
C ARG A 78 -3.70 30.28 -5.05
N SER A 79 -4.45 31.05 -5.83
CA SER A 79 -4.00 31.66 -7.09
C SER A 79 -2.90 32.70 -6.90
N THR A 80 -2.75 33.27 -5.71
CA THR A 80 -1.77 34.33 -5.43
C THR A 80 -0.57 33.85 -4.59
N LEU A 81 -0.47 32.58 -4.22
CA LEU A 81 0.63 32.05 -3.42
C LEU A 81 2.01 32.25 -4.06
N GLU A 82 2.09 32.25 -5.39
CA GLU A 82 3.34 32.52 -6.14
C GLU A 82 3.71 34.01 -6.17
N GLU A 83 2.74 34.91 -5.97
CA GLU A 83 2.90 36.35 -6.10
C GLU A 83 3.12 37.03 -4.76
N VAL A 84 2.60 36.44 -3.66
CA VAL A 84 2.69 37.00 -2.31
C VAL A 84 4.02 36.63 -1.70
N MET A 85 4.87 37.67 -1.47
CA MET A 85 6.19 37.48 -0.86
C MET A 85 6.07 37.39 0.65
N VAL A 86 6.92 36.55 1.25
CA VAL A 86 7.02 36.43 2.72
C VAL A 86 7.91 37.53 3.26
N GLU A 87 7.45 38.23 4.29
CA GLU A 87 8.14 39.35 4.91
C GLU A 87 8.61 39.04 6.34
N GLN A 88 9.59 39.82 6.81
CA GLN A 88 10.08 39.73 8.17
C GLN A 88 8.96 39.92 9.19
N GLY A 89 8.77 38.97 10.09
CA GLY A 89 7.78 39.04 11.17
C GLY A 89 6.38 38.60 10.76
N ASP A 90 6.21 38.05 9.55
CA ASP A 90 4.91 37.46 9.14
C ASP A 90 4.52 36.31 10.10
N GLU A 91 3.24 36.28 10.45
CA GLU A 91 2.62 35.16 11.14
C GLU A 91 1.82 34.35 10.12
N LEU A 92 2.29 33.13 9.84
CA LEU A 92 1.75 32.25 8.81
C LEU A 92 1.20 30.98 9.45
N GLU A 93 -0.05 30.65 9.13
CA GLU A 93 -0.62 29.34 9.41
C GLU A 93 -0.82 28.58 8.10
N ILE A 94 -0.12 27.46 7.95
CA ILE A 94 -0.24 26.58 6.80
C ILE A 94 -0.98 25.33 7.25
N VAL A 95 -2.16 25.14 6.67
CA VAL A 95 -2.97 23.95 6.86
C VAL A 95 -2.81 23.10 5.61
N HIS A 96 -2.19 21.95 5.77
CA HIS A 96 -2.16 20.94 4.74
C HIS A 96 -3.47 20.17 4.80
N PHE A 97 -4.24 20.26 3.74
CA PHE A 97 -5.39 19.38 3.59
C PHE A 97 -4.83 17.99 3.29
N VAL A 98 -4.77 17.14 4.29
CA VAL A 98 -4.80 15.69 4.10
C VAL A 98 -6.24 15.41 3.68
N GLY A 99 -6.59 15.95 2.51
CA GLY A 99 -7.93 15.92 1.99
C GLY A 99 -8.24 14.54 1.45
N GLY A 100 -9.23 13.91 2.00
CA GLY A 100 -10.06 12.95 1.32
C GLY A 100 -10.83 13.60 0.16
N GLY A 101 -10.10 14.16 -0.80
CA GLY A 101 -10.61 14.56 -2.10
C GLY A 101 -9.81 13.82 -3.13
N ALA A 102 -10.38 12.81 -3.79
CA ALA A 102 -10.00 12.10 -5.01
C ALA A 102 -8.57 12.33 -5.58
N GLY A 103 -7.58 12.53 -4.74
CA GLY A 103 -6.18 12.23 -5.00
C GLY A 103 -6.07 10.71 -5.03
N ASP A 104 -5.36 10.19 -5.98
CA ASP A 104 -5.22 8.76 -6.29
C ASP A 104 -4.76 7.99 -5.03
N ASP A 105 -5.70 7.56 -4.15
CA ASP A 105 -5.44 6.67 -2.99
C ASP A 105 -5.17 5.25 -3.51
N SER A 106 -4.23 5.14 -4.43
CA SER A 106 -3.75 3.88 -4.96
C SER A 106 -2.75 3.23 -4.00
N TRP A 107 -2.58 1.93 -4.14
CA TRP A 107 -1.55 1.18 -3.46
C TRP A 107 -0.76 0.35 -4.46
N THR A 108 0.49 0.03 -4.12
CA THR A 108 1.39 -0.65 -5.05
C THR A 108 1.93 -1.93 -4.44
N VAL A 109 1.90 -3.02 -5.20
CA VAL A 109 2.53 -4.29 -4.83
C VAL A 109 3.31 -4.83 -6.02
N ALA A 110 4.56 -5.23 -5.81
CA ALA A 110 5.45 -5.76 -6.86
C ALA A 110 5.53 -4.86 -8.11
N GLY A 111 5.52 -3.53 -7.94
CA GLY A 111 5.56 -2.56 -9.03
C GLY A 111 4.24 -2.38 -9.81
N ARG A 112 3.15 -3.02 -9.39
CA ARG A 112 1.81 -2.87 -9.97
C ARG A 112 0.96 -2.00 -9.07
N THR A 113 0.29 -1.01 -9.62
CA THR A 113 -0.54 -0.05 -8.88
C THR A 113 -2.02 -0.38 -9.04
N PHE A 114 -2.75 -0.35 -7.93
CA PHE A 114 -4.18 -0.67 -7.86
C PHE A 114 -4.93 0.42 -7.09
N ARG A 115 -6.16 0.68 -7.50
CA ARG A 115 -7.08 1.60 -6.81
C ARG A 115 -7.98 0.88 -5.83
N SER A 116 -8.41 -0.33 -6.21
CA SER A 116 -9.23 -1.15 -5.32
C SER A 116 -8.38 -1.79 -4.23
N ARG A 117 -8.76 -1.56 -2.98
CA ARG A 117 -8.16 -2.20 -1.79
C ARG A 117 -8.88 -3.49 -1.41
N LEU A 118 -9.83 -3.94 -2.23
CA LEU A 118 -10.57 -5.18 -2.08
C LEU A 118 -10.08 -6.21 -3.09
N ILE A 119 -9.60 -7.34 -2.60
CA ILE A 119 -9.28 -8.54 -3.39
C ILE A 119 -10.38 -9.57 -3.14
N VAL A 120 -10.87 -10.21 -4.20
CA VAL A 120 -11.97 -11.17 -4.10
C VAL A 120 -11.53 -12.56 -4.54
N GLY A 121 -11.90 -13.58 -3.77
CA GLY A 121 -11.74 -14.97 -4.19
C GLY A 121 -12.83 -15.41 -5.18
N THR A 122 -12.54 -16.44 -5.95
CA THR A 122 -13.42 -16.94 -7.01
C THR A 122 -14.06 -18.30 -6.71
N GLY A 123 -13.91 -18.79 -5.48
CA GLY A 123 -14.51 -20.06 -5.06
C GLY A 123 -15.91 -19.92 -4.44
N LYS A 124 -16.65 -21.04 -4.36
CA LYS A 124 -17.94 -21.20 -3.64
C LYS A 124 -19.17 -20.52 -4.25
N TYR A 125 -19.04 -19.72 -5.30
CA TYR A 125 -20.21 -19.21 -6.02
C TYR A 125 -20.96 -20.36 -6.72
N LYS A 126 -22.24 -20.19 -6.93
CA LYS A 126 -23.08 -21.21 -7.57
C LYS A 126 -22.70 -21.45 -9.04
N ASP A 127 -22.25 -20.39 -9.73
CA ASP A 127 -21.80 -20.40 -11.13
C ASP A 127 -20.85 -19.24 -11.44
N PHE A 128 -20.21 -19.26 -12.60
CA PHE A 128 -19.28 -18.23 -13.05
C PHE A 128 -19.95 -16.87 -13.32
N ALA A 129 -21.22 -16.86 -13.69
CA ALA A 129 -21.97 -15.64 -13.95
C ALA A 129 -22.20 -14.85 -12.65
N GLU A 130 -22.61 -15.53 -11.56
CA GLU A 130 -22.74 -14.92 -10.24
C GLU A 130 -21.39 -14.45 -9.70
N ASN A 131 -20.33 -15.24 -9.92
CA ASN A 131 -18.95 -14.85 -9.57
C ASN A 131 -18.54 -13.55 -10.27
N ALA A 132 -18.70 -13.50 -11.59
CA ALA A 132 -18.37 -12.30 -12.37
C ALA A 132 -19.19 -11.07 -11.94
N ALA A 133 -20.49 -11.24 -11.70
CA ALA A 133 -21.34 -10.15 -11.19
C ALA A 133 -20.93 -9.67 -9.80
N ALA A 134 -20.47 -10.58 -8.92
CA ALA A 134 -19.95 -10.20 -7.60
C ALA A 134 -18.61 -9.47 -7.70
N VAL A 135 -17.69 -9.94 -8.57
CA VAL A 135 -16.41 -9.27 -8.84
C VAL A 135 -16.63 -7.85 -9.38
N GLU A 136 -17.52 -7.68 -10.36
CA GLU A 136 -17.88 -6.37 -10.91
C GLU A 136 -18.45 -5.45 -9.82
N ALA A 137 -19.42 -5.94 -9.03
CA ALA A 137 -20.04 -5.17 -7.96
C ALA A 137 -19.06 -4.77 -6.83
N SER A 138 -18.05 -5.60 -6.59
CA SER A 138 -16.98 -5.34 -5.62
C SER A 138 -16.01 -4.25 -6.08
N GLY A 139 -15.90 -4.03 -7.40
CA GLY A 139 -14.90 -3.17 -8.00
C GLY A 139 -13.46 -3.66 -7.78
N ALA A 140 -13.28 -4.95 -7.49
CA ALA A 140 -11.95 -5.54 -7.30
C ALA A 140 -11.17 -5.55 -8.62
N GLU A 141 -9.90 -5.22 -8.53
CA GLU A 141 -8.94 -5.26 -9.66
C GLU A 141 -8.06 -6.51 -9.61
N ILE A 142 -8.14 -7.26 -8.50
CA ILE A 142 -7.42 -8.52 -8.29
C ILE A 142 -8.41 -9.60 -7.85
N VAL A 143 -8.32 -10.76 -8.48
CA VAL A 143 -9.06 -11.97 -8.04
C VAL A 143 -8.11 -13.13 -7.77
N THR A 144 -8.35 -13.88 -6.68
CA THR A 144 -7.57 -15.08 -6.43
C THR A 144 -8.15 -16.28 -7.17
N VAL A 145 -7.27 -17.11 -7.72
CA VAL A 145 -7.64 -18.33 -8.44
C VAL A 145 -6.83 -19.51 -7.90
N ALA A 146 -7.52 -20.63 -7.61
CA ALA A 146 -6.86 -21.83 -7.15
C ALA A 146 -6.33 -22.62 -8.38
N VAL A 147 -5.02 -22.77 -8.49
CA VAL A 147 -4.35 -23.46 -9.60
C VAL A 147 -4.83 -24.90 -9.77
N ARG A 148 -5.16 -25.59 -8.69
CA ARG A 148 -5.63 -27.00 -8.73
C ARG A 148 -7.06 -27.20 -9.23
N ARG A 149 -7.83 -26.12 -9.41
CA ARG A 149 -9.25 -26.19 -9.79
C ARG A 149 -9.54 -25.93 -11.24
N VAL A 150 -8.50 -25.77 -12.08
CA VAL A 150 -8.69 -25.65 -13.53
C VAL A 150 -9.05 -27.03 -14.07
N ASN A 151 -10.27 -27.17 -14.58
CA ASN A 151 -10.69 -28.40 -15.26
C ASN A 151 -10.00 -28.45 -16.63
N VAL A 152 -8.93 -29.25 -16.73
CA VAL A 152 -8.16 -29.43 -17.96
C VAL A 152 -8.67 -30.56 -18.87
N THR A 153 -9.71 -31.28 -18.40
CA THR A 153 -10.16 -32.51 -19.09
C THR A 153 -11.29 -32.30 -20.07
N ASP A 154 -12.05 -31.21 -19.98
CA ASP A 154 -13.13 -30.90 -20.90
C ASP A 154 -12.98 -29.48 -21.48
N ARG A 155 -12.43 -29.38 -22.68
CA ARG A 155 -12.22 -28.12 -23.39
C ARG A 155 -13.50 -27.43 -23.88
N ASN A 156 -14.65 -28.09 -23.77
CA ASN A 156 -15.93 -27.55 -24.18
C ASN A 156 -16.72 -26.93 -23.04
N GLN A 157 -16.25 -27.04 -21.77
CA GLN A 157 -16.88 -26.37 -20.67
C GLN A 157 -16.35 -24.93 -20.51
N PRO A 158 -17.23 -23.97 -20.19
CA PRO A 158 -16.81 -22.61 -19.96
C PRO A 158 -15.82 -22.55 -18.77
N VAL A 159 -14.80 -21.72 -18.92
CA VAL A 159 -13.81 -21.47 -17.87
C VAL A 159 -14.01 -20.09 -17.25
N LEU A 160 -13.46 -19.88 -16.07
CA LEU A 160 -13.59 -18.60 -15.35
C LEU A 160 -13.17 -17.38 -16.20
N MET A 161 -12.16 -17.56 -17.06
CA MET A 161 -11.63 -16.50 -17.93
C MET A 161 -12.62 -16.05 -19.03
N ASP A 162 -13.64 -16.84 -19.31
CA ASP A 162 -14.71 -16.45 -20.25
C ASP A 162 -15.66 -15.43 -19.64
N PHE A 163 -15.69 -15.33 -18.30
CA PHE A 163 -16.59 -14.46 -17.54
C PHE A 163 -15.86 -13.27 -16.87
N ILE A 164 -14.61 -13.45 -16.48
CA ILE A 164 -13.78 -12.44 -15.85
C ILE A 164 -12.57 -12.21 -16.77
N ASP A 165 -12.56 -11.09 -17.48
CA ASP A 165 -11.52 -10.78 -18.49
C ASP A 165 -10.14 -10.56 -17.82
N PRO A 166 -9.14 -11.41 -18.10
CA PRO A 166 -7.80 -11.27 -17.52
C PRO A 166 -7.03 -10.03 -18.01
N LYS A 167 -7.54 -9.32 -19.04
CA LYS A 167 -6.97 -8.03 -19.47
C LYS A 167 -7.41 -6.87 -18.58
N LYS A 168 -8.53 -7.03 -17.86
CA LYS A 168 -9.10 -6.01 -16.96
C LYS A 168 -8.83 -6.30 -15.50
N ILE A 169 -8.77 -7.58 -15.14
CA ILE A 169 -8.63 -8.06 -13.76
C ILE A 169 -7.34 -8.85 -13.63
N THR A 170 -6.53 -8.52 -12.64
CA THR A 170 -5.31 -9.27 -12.31
C THR A 170 -5.68 -10.59 -11.65
N TYR A 171 -5.26 -11.67 -12.25
CA TYR A 171 -5.38 -13.01 -11.66
C TYR A 171 -4.22 -13.25 -10.71
N LEU A 172 -4.53 -13.64 -9.48
CA LEU A 172 -3.59 -13.97 -8.42
C LEU A 172 -3.69 -15.47 -8.10
N PRO A 173 -2.89 -16.32 -8.75
CA PRO A 173 -2.86 -17.75 -8.46
C PRO A 173 -2.49 -18.01 -7.01
N ASN A 174 -3.19 -18.95 -6.36
CA ASN A 174 -2.92 -19.32 -4.98
C ASN A 174 -2.63 -20.82 -4.82
N THR A 175 -2.01 -21.15 -3.70
CA THR A 175 -1.67 -22.53 -3.30
C THR A 175 -2.70 -23.12 -2.33
N ALA A 176 -3.95 -22.73 -2.44
CA ALA A 176 -5.02 -23.23 -1.58
C ALA A 176 -5.05 -24.77 -1.53
N GLY A 177 -5.03 -25.30 -0.32
CA GLY A 177 -5.02 -26.74 -0.07
C GLY A 177 -3.63 -27.39 -0.15
N CYS A 178 -2.53 -26.63 -0.11
CA CYS A 178 -1.18 -27.16 0.12
C CYS A 178 -0.87 -27.19 1.61
N PHE A 179 -0.28 -28.30 2.09
CA PHE A 179 0.04 -28.52 3.49
C PHE A 179 1.55 -28.63 3.76
N ASN A 180 2.38 -28.44 2.75
CA ASN A 180 3.84 -28.39 2.84
C ASN A 180 4.41 -27.44 1.79
N ALA A 181 5.66 -27.03 1.98
CA ALA A 181 6.35 -26.09 1.11
C ALA A 181 6.54 -26.63 -0.31
N ASP A 182 6.93 -27.90 -0.47
CA ASP A 182 7.21 -28.52 -1.77
C ASP A 182 5.98 -28.52 -2.68
N ASP A 183 4.81 -28.87 -2.13
CA ASP A 183 3.56 -28.84 -2.87
C ASP A 183 3.16 -27.41 -3.28
N ALA A 184 3.35 -26.42 -2.40
CA ALA A 184 3.08 -25.03 -2.71
C ALA A 184 4.01 -24.50 -3.82
N ILE A 185 5.31 -24.72 -3.71
CA ILE A 185 6.31 -24.32 -4.70
C ILE A 185 6.01 -24.97 -6.06
N ARG A 186 5.78 -26.28 -6.07
CA ARG A 186 5.41 -27.00 -7.30
C ARG A 186 4.14 -26.42 -7.95
N THR A 187 3.13 -26.10 -7.14
CA THR A 187 1.87 -25.54 -7.62
C THR A 187 2.08 -24.19 -8.30
N LEU A 188 2.90 -23.31 -7.72
CA LEU A 188 3.17 -21.99 -8.30
C LEU A 188 4.10 -22.05 -9.51
N ARG A 189 5.05 -22.98 -9.56
CA ARG A 189 5.83 -23.25 -10.78
C ARG A 189 4.92 -23.67 -11.93
N LEU A 190 3.94 -24.56 -11.68
CA LEU A 190 2.94 -24.93 -12.67
C LEU A 190 2.07 -23.74 -13.10
N ALA A 191 1.69 -22.87 -12.19
CA ALA A 191 0.96 -21.63 -12.51
C ALA A 191 1.78 -20.74 -13.46
N ARG A 192 3.06 -20.54 -13.18
CA ARG A 192 3.94 -19.73 -14.02
C ARG A 192 4.10 -20.31 -15.42
N GLU A 193 4.29 -21.61 -15.54
CA GLU A 193 4.34 -22.29 -16.85
C GLU A 193 3.02 -22.18 -17.61
N ALA A 194 1.88 -22.24 -16.92
CA ALA A 194 0.57 -22.19 -17.56
C ALA A 194 0.15 -20.79 -18.03
N GLY A 195 0.55 -19.73 -17.31
CA GLY A 195 0.03 -18.38 -17.58
C GLY A 195 1.01 -17.24 -17.36
N GLY A 196 2.28 -17.51 -17.10
CA GLY A 196 3.31 -16.49 -16.92
C GLY A 196 3.19 -15.69 -15.62
N TRP A 197 2.41 -16.15 -14.63
CA TRP A 197 2.19 -15.42 -13.40
C TRP A 197 3.41 -15.45 -12.48
N ASP A 198 3.93 -14.29 -12.16
CA ASP A 198 4.97 -14.04 -11.17
C ASP A 198 4.41 -13.55 -9.83
N LEU A 199 3.36 -12.72 -9.87
CA LEU A 199 2.61 -12.29 -8.69
C LEU A 199 1.65 -13.41 -8.28
N VAL A 200 1.84 -13.94 -7.06
CA VAL A 200 1.17 -15.15 -6.58
C VAL A 200 0.77 -15.01 -5.11
N LYS A 201 -0.25 -15.74 -4.68
CA LYS A 201 -0.60 -15.84 -3.26
C LYS A 201 -0.10 -17.18 -2.71
N LEU A 202 0.83 -17.10 -1.79
CA LEU A 202 1.36 -18.27 -1.08
C LEU A 202 0.54 -18.54 0.17
N GLU A 203 0.08 -19.79 0.30
CA GLU A 203 -0.66 -20.31 1.44
C GLU A 203 -0.15 -21.74 1.70
N VAL A 204 0.39 -22.00 2.88
CA VAL A 204 0.75 -23.37 3.34
C VAL A 204 0.04 -23.64 4.64
N LEU A 205 -0.88 -24.59 4.63
CA LEU A 205 -1.75 -24.90 5.76
C LEU A 205 -1.09 -25.87 6.75
N GLY A 206 -1.37 -25.67 8.04
CA GLY A 206 -0.88 -26.55 9.10
C GLY A 206 -1.77 -27.78 9.29
N GLU A 207 -3.08 -27.59 9.27
CA GLU A 207 -4.05 -28.67 9.43
C GLU A 207 -5.38 -28.39 8.73
N ALA A 208 -6.13 -29.43 8.41
CA ALA A 208 -7.38 -29.32 7.65
C ALA A 208 -8.55 -28.75 8.45
N LYS A 209 -8.54 -28.85 9.79
CA LYS A 209 -9.66 -28.42 10.62
C LYS A 209 -9.71 -26.92 10.86
N THR A 210 -8.55 -26.31 11.12
CA THR A 210 -8.45 -24.89 11.44
C THR A 210 -8.00 -24.04 10.27
N LEU A 211 -7.31 -24.65 9.30
CA LEU A 211 -6.69 -23.97 8.14
C LEU A 211 -5.72 -22.85 8.55
N TYR A 212 -5.17 -22.94 9.77
CA TYR A 212 -4.09 -22.06 10.19
C TYR A 212 -2.84 -22.30 9.34
N PRO A 213 -2.07 -21.26 9.03
CA PRO A 213 -0.85 -21.40 8.25
C PRO A 213 0.23 -22.14 9.05
N ASN A 214 0.97 -23.01 8.36
CA ASN A 214 2.21 -23.61 8.87
C ASN A 214 3.36 -22.63 8.64
N MET A 215 3.68 -21.81 9.61
CA MET A 215 4.64 -20.71 9.42
C MET A 215 6.03 -21.16 9.04
N ARG A 216 6.48 -22.33 9.54
CA ARG A 216 7.79 -22.91 9.15
C ARG A 216 7.84 -23.25 7.66
N GLU A 217 6.85 -23.93 7.17
CA GLU A 217 6.74 -24.32 5.77
C GLU A 217 6.47 -23.09 4.87
N THR A 218 5.66 -22.14 5.37
CA THR A 218 5.38 -20.88 4.67
C THR A 218 6.64 -20.06 4.47
N LEU A 219 7.48 -19.93 5.50
CA LEU A 219 8.75 -19.21 5.42
C LEU A 219 9.71 -19.87 4.43
N ALA A 220 9.87 -21.20 4.52
CA ALA A 220 10.73 -21.96 3.59
C ALA A 220 10.27 -21.81 2.13
N ALA A 221 8.96 -21.90 1.87
CA ALA A 221 8.40 -21.69 0.53
C ALA A 221 8.61 -20.26 0.03
N THR A 222 8.44 -19.26 0.90
CA THR A 222 8.66 -17.84 0.56
C THR A 222 10.08 -17.59 0.07
N GLU A 223 11.08 -18.07 0.81
CA GLU A 223 12.49 -17.93 0.44
C GLU A 223 12.81 -18.53 -0.94
N VAL A 224 12.33 -19.75 -1.20
CA VAL A 224 12.55 -20.42 -2.47
C VAL A 224 11.89 -19.67 -3.62
N LEU A 225 10.63 -19.31 -3.46
CA LEU A 225 9.86 -18.62 -4.50
C LEU A 225 10.43 -17.23 -4.80
N ALA A 226 10.84 -16.47 -3.78
CA ALA A 226 11.46 -15.15 -3.96
C ALA A 226 12.79 -15.27 -4.72
N LYS A 227 13.65 -16.24 -4.38
CA LYS A 227 14.91 -16.53 -5.10
C LYS A 227 14.66 -16.92 -6.56
N GLU A 228 13.55 -17.55 -6.87
CA GLU A 228 13.15 -17.91 -8.24
C GLU A 228 12.48 -16.76 -9.02
N GLY A 229 12.40 -15.57 -8.42
CA GLY A 229 11.83 -14.37 -9.04
C GLY A 229 10.31 -14.27 -8.97
N PHE A 230 9.63 -15.14 -8.22
CA PHE A 230 8.23 -14.92 -7.88
C PHE A 230 8.07 -13.69 -6.98
N LYS A 231 6.85 -13.17 -6.96
CA LYS A 231 6.42 -12.05 -6.11
C LYS A 231 5.31 -12.55 -5.17
N PRO A 232 5.68 -13.26 -4.07
CA PRO A 232 4.70 -13.88 -3.20
C PRO A 232 4.03 -12.87 -2.28
N MET A 233 2.70 -12.80 -2.32
CA MET A 233 1.84 -12.26 -1.28
C MET A 233 1.52 -13.40 -0.32
N VAL A 234 1.86 -13.27 0.96
CA VAL A 234 1.98 -14.44 1.85
C VAL A 234 0.92 -14.45 2.94
N TYR A 235 0.05 -15.46 2.93
CA TYR A 235 -0.89 -15.75 4.01
C TYR A 235 -0.15 -16.24 5.25
N CYS A 236 -0.41 -15.60 6.40
CA CYS A 236 0.30 -15.87 7.64
C CYS A 236 -0.59 -15.72 8.89
N VAL A 237 -0.07 -16.12 10.03
CA VAL A 237 -0.65 -15.78 11.35
C VAL A 237 -0.51 -14.28 11.61
N ASP A 238 -1.32 -13.76 12.53
CA ASP A 238 -1.28 -12.36 12.99
C ASP A 238 -0.16 -12.12 14.03
N ASP A 239 1.05 -12.61 13.71
CA ASP A 239 2.26 -12.45 14.54
C ASP A 239 3.21 -11.43 13.89
N PRO A 240 3.52 -10.30 14.55
CA PRO A 240 4.43 -9.29 14.02
C PRO A 240 5.85 -9.79 13.74
N ILE A 241 6.33 -10.78 14.50
CA ILE A 241 7.67 -11.36 14.29
C ILE A 241 7.66 -12.24 13.03
N ALA A 242 6.65 -13.09 12.88
CA ALA A 242 6.49 -13.90 11.69
C ALA A 242 6.31 -13.04 10.43
N ALA A 243 5.54 -11.95 10.52
CA ALA A 243 5.35 -10.99 9.43
C ALA A 243 6.69 -10.40 8.97
N LYS A 244 7.53 -9.96 9.90
CA LYS A 244 8.87 -9.43 9.61
C LYS A 244 9.78 -10.48 8.96
N GLN A 245 9.80 -11.71 9.46
CA GLN A 245 10.57 -12.79 8.88
C GLN A 245 10.15 -13.10 7.43
N LEU A 246 8.85 -13.04 7.12
CA LEU A 246 8.35 -13.23 5.76
C LEU A 246 8.77 -12.09 4.82
N GLU A 247 8.78 -10.86 5.29
CA GLU A 247 9.29 -9.72 4.53
C GLU A 247 10.78 -9.88 4.23
N GLU A 248 11.60 -10.25 5.24
CA GLU A 248 13.02 -10.54 5.09
C GLU A 248 13.28 -11.72 4.13
N ALA A 249 12.37 -12.69 4.07
CA ALA A 249 12.40 -13.82 3.14
C ALA A 249 12.02 -13.46 1.69
N GLY A 250 11.52 -12.22 1.46
CA GLY A 250 11.19 -11.70 0.13
C GLY A 250 9.70 -11.72 -0.21
N ALA A 251 8.80 -11.78 0.78
CA ALA A 251 7.38 -11.52 0.56
C ALA A 251 7.18 -10.08 0.06
N VAL A 252 6.35 -9.92 -0.97
CA VAL A 252 6.00 -8.60 -1.53
C VAL A 252 4.74 -8.00 -0.91
N ALA A 253 4.02 -8.78 -0.12
CA ALA A 253 2.93 -8.34 0.74
C ALA A 253 2.73 -9.35 1.87
N ILE A 254 2.34 -8.88 3.05
CA ILE A 254 2.00 -9.69 4.21
C ILE A 254 0.49 -9.76 4.33
N MET A 255 -0.02 -10.98 4.47
CA MET A 255 -1.47 -11.24 4.48
C MET A 255 -1.89 -11.96 5.78
N PRO A 256 -1.93 -11.24 6.93
CA PRO A 256 -2.29 -11.86 8.21
C PRO A 256 -3.77 -12.24 8.25
N LEU A 257 -4.07 -13.35 8.90
CA LEU A 257 -5.45 -13.72 9.18
C LEU A 257 -6.06 -12.80 10.25
N GLY A 258 -7.32 -12.40 10.04
CA GLY A 258 -8.15 -11.82 11.11
C GLY A 258 -8.76 -12.89 12.02
N ALA A 259 -9.12 -14.03 11.45
CA ALA A 259 -9.63 -15.23 12.06
C ALA A 259 -9.49 -16.42 11.08
N PRO A 260 -9.76 -17.67 11.48
CA PRO A 260 -9.65 -18.82 10.58
C PRO A 260 -10.40 -18.64 9.25
N ILE A 261 -9.83 -19.21 8.18
CA ILE A 261 -10.43 -19.16 6.83
C ILE A 261 -11.89 -19.63 6.88
N GLY A 262 -12.81 -18.82 6.34
CA GLY A 262 -14.22 -19.15 6.25
C GLY A 262 -15.00 -19.08 7.56
N SER A 263 -14.39 -18.65 8.66
CA SER A 263 -15.05 -18.56 9.98
C SER A 263 -16.03 -17.38 10.10
N GLY A 264 -15.78 -16.27 9.40
CA GLY A 264 -16.59 -15.05 9.52
C GLY A 264 -16.56 -14.40 10.91
N LEU A 265 -15.53 -14.69 11.72
CA LEU A 265 -15.42 -14.20 13.10
C LEU A 265 -14.88 -12.76 13.18
N GLY A 266 -14.47 -12.17 12.07
CA GLY A 266 -13.92 -10.80 12.01
C GLY A 266 -12.49 -10.72 12.49
N ILE A 267 -12.05 -9.49 12.79
CA ILE A 267 -10.68 -9.21 13.25
C ILE A 267 -10.58 -9.46 14.75
N GLN A 268 -10.00 -10.59 15.13
CA GLN A 268 -9.94 -11.02 16.54
C GLN A 268 -8.88 -10.26 17.34
N ASN A 269 -7.71 -10.01 16.75
CA ASN A 269 -6.64 -9.30 17.43
C ASN A 269 -6.24 -8.01 16.67
N ARG A 270 -6.91 -6.92 17.03
CA ARG A 270 -6.65 -5.61 16.41
C ARG A 270 -5.26 -5.05 16.74
N VAL A 271 -4.70 -5.46 17.90
CA VAL A 271 -3.39 -4.97 18.34
C VAL A 271 -2.29 -5.54 17.47
N THR A 272 -2.28 -6.86 17.26
CA THR A 272 -1.25 -7.51 16.43
C THR A 272 -1.32 -7.07 14.98
N ILE A 273 -2.53 -6.96 14.39
CA ILE A 273 -2.69 -6.42 13.04
C ILE A 273 -2.09 -5.02 12.92
N ARG A 274 -2.35 -4.15 13.90
CA ARG A 274 -1.79 -2.81 13.90
C ARG A 274 -0.26 -2.82 14.04
N LEU A 275 0.30 -3.66 14.91
CA LEU A 275 1.75 -3.81 15.04
C LEU A 275 2.40 -4.30 13.74
N ILE A 276 1.74 -5.20 13.00
CA ILE A 276 2.19 -5.64 11.68
C ILE A 276 2.19 -4.46 10.70
N VAL A 277 1.10 -3.69 10.63
CA VAL A 277 0.99 -2.51 9.75
C VAL A 277 2.06 -1.47 10.07
N GLU A 278 2.30 -1.18 11.35
CA GLU A 278 3.30 -0.19 11.78
C GLU A 278 4.75 -0.66 11.53
N GLY A 279 5.00 -1.97 11.51
CA GLY A 279 6.33 -2.56 11.35
C GLY A 279 6.69 -2.99 9.93
N ALA A 280 5.72 -3.09 9.02
CA ALA A 280 5.94 -3.56 7.66
C ALA A 280 6.40 -2.45 6.71
N SER A 281 7.32 -2.79 5.80
CA SER A 281 7.72 -1.93 4.67
C SER A 281 7.10 -2.37 3.33
N VAL A 282 6.32 -3.46 3.35
CA VAL A 282 5.52 -3.96 2.24
C VAL A 282 4.03 -3.86 2.58
N PRO A 283 3.12 -3.87 1.59
CA PRO A 283 1.69 -3.82 1.84
C PRO A 283 1.19 -4.92 2.79
N VAL A 284 0.28 -4.55 3.69
CA VAL A 284 -0.39 -5.46 4.63
C VAL A 284 -1.88 -5.56 4.27
N LEU A 285 -2.34 -6.78 4.00
CA LEU A 285 -3.74 -7.04 3.66
C LEU A 285 -4.32 -8.09 4.61
N VAL A 286 -5.42 -7.80 5.27
CA VAL A 286 -6.11 -8.85 6.03
C VAL A 286 -6.65 -9.90 5.09
N ASP A 287 -6.31 -11.17 5.36
CA ASP A 287 -6.74 -12.33 4.59
C ASP A 287 -7.38 -13.36 5.53
N ALA A 288 -8.58 -13.74 5.28
CA ALA A 288 -9.38 -14.64 6.09
C ALA A 288 -10.05 -14.01 7.34
N GLY A 289 -11.13 -14.62 7.74
CA GLY A 289 -11.89 -14.26 8.95
C GLY A 289 -12.95 -13.17 8.75
N VAL A 290 -12.85 -12.34 7.72
CA VAL A 290 -13.86 -11.31 7.42
C VAL A 290 -15.20 -11.98 7.09
N GLY A 291 -16.23 -11.62 7.82
CA GLY A 291 -17.60 -12.19 7.66
C GLY A 291 -18.62 -11.18 7.18
N THR A 292 -18.40 -9.88 7.43
CA THR A 292 -19.34 -8.82 7.05
C THR A 292 -18.64 -7.48 6.83
N ALA A 293 -19.39 -6.49 6.36
CA ALA A 293 -18.90 -5.16 6.02
C ALA A 293 -18.15 -4.45 7.16
N SER A 294 -18.62 -4.56 8.40
CA SER A 294 -17.94 -3.96 9.56
C SER A 294 -16.53 -4.53 9.79
N ASP A 295 -16.30 -5.81 9.51
CA ASP A 295 -14.98 -6.42 9.67
C ASP A 295 -13.98 -5.85 8.65
N ALA A 296 -14.44 -5.65 7.40
CA ALA A 296 -13.65 -5.04 6.35
C ALA A 296 -13.31 -3.57 6.69
N ALA A 297 -14.28 -2.79 7.19
CA ALA A 297 -14.04 -1.43 7.65
C ALA A 297 -13.01 -1.39 8.78
N VAL A 298 -13.13 -2.28 9.78
CA VAL A 298 -12.16 -2.38 10.88
C VAL A 298 -10.74 -2.67 10.39
N ALA A 299 -10.55 -3.58 9.43
CA ALA A 299 -9.23 -3.85 8.86
C ALA A 299 -8.62 -2.58 8.23
N MET A 300 -9.41 -1.83 7.48
CA MET A 300 -8.97 -0.58 6.86
C MET A 300 -8.70 0.53 7.88
N GLU A 301 -9.53 0.66 8.93
CA GLU A 301 -9.32 1.60 10.04
C GLU A 301 -8.03 1.32 10.83
N LEU A 302 -7.55 0.07 10.84
CA LEU A 302 -6.26 -0.30 11.43
C LEU A 302 -5.06 0.11 10.58
N GLY A 303 -5.29 0.57 9.34
CA GLY A 303 -4.25 1.03 8.42
C GLY A 303 -3.79 -0.02 7.42
N CYS A 304 -4.49 -1.17 7.30
CA CYS A 304 -4.18 -2.14 6.26
C CYS A 304 -4.30 -1.52 4.86
N ASP A 305 -3.48 -2.00 3.92
CA ASP A 305 -3.51 -1.56 2.53
C ASP A 305 -4.68 -2.14 1.76
N GLY A 306 -5.23 -3.26 2.23
CA GLY A 306 -6.38 -3.89 1.62
C GLY A 306 -6.93 -5.06 2.43
N VAL A 307 -7.96 -5.69 1.88
CA VAL A 307 -8.61 -6.87 2.45
C VAL A 307 -8.87 -7.88 1.34
N LEU A 308 -8.54 -9.14 1.60
CA LEU A 308 -8.95 -10.25 0.74
C LEU A 308 -10.11 -11.01 1.39
N MET A 309 -11.14 -11.29 0.63
CA MET A 309 -12.27 -12.10 1.08
C MET A 309 -12.90 -12.91 -0.05
N ASN A 310 -13.48 -14.04 0.29
CA ASN A 310 -14.24 -14.87 -0.63
C ASN A 310 -15.55 -15.34 0.01
N THR A 311 -15.48 -16.17 1.03
CA THR A 311 -16.63 -16.84 1.66
C THR A 311 -17.68 -15.84 2.13
N ALA A 312 -17.29 -14.73 2.71
CA ALA A 312 -18.20 -13.69 3.19
C ALA A 312 -19.10 -13.11 2.08
N ILE A 313 -18.61 -13.10 0.85
CA ILE A 313 -19.40 -12.67 -0.33
C ILE A 313 -20.15 -13.87 -0.91
N ALA A 314 -19.44 -14.95 -1.25
CA ALA A 314 -19.99 -16.07 -2.00
C ALA A 314 -21.09 -16.84 -1.25
N GLU A 315 -21.02 -16.94 0.08
CA GLU A 315 -22.01 -17.60 0.92
C GLU A 315 -23.09 -16.66 1.49
N ALA A 316 -23.03 -15.36 1.16
CA ALA A 316 -24.11 -14.45 1.53
C ALA A 316 -25.41 -14.80 0.79
N LYS A 317 -26.56 -14.55 1.41
CA LYS A 317 -27.87 -14.76 0.76
C LYS A 317 -28.02 -14.00 -0.57
N GLN A 318 -27.30 -12.90 -0.74
CA GLN A 318 -27.25 -12.08 -1.94
C GLN A 318 -25.78 -11.68 -2.22
N PRO A 319 -24.98 -12.52 -2.90
CA PRO A 319 -23.56 -12.30 -3.09
C PRO A 319 -23.21 -10.96 -3.74
N VAL A 320 -23.90 -10.58 -4.81
CA VAL A 320 -23.66 -9.30 -5.52
C VAL A 320 -23.91 -8.09 -4.61
N ARG A 321 -24.96 -8.16 -3.76
CA ARG A 321 -25.26 -7.10 -2.79
C ARG A 321 -24.21 -7.04 -1.69
N MET A 322 -23.74 -8.18 -1.22
CA MET A 322 -22.66 -8.25 -0.23
C MET A 322 -21.35 -7.73 -0.81
N ALA A 323 -21.01 -8.07 -2.04
CA ALA A 323 -19.82 -7.53 -2.72
C ALA A 323 -19.81 -6.00 -2.75
N ARG A 324 -20.97 -5.39 -3.07
CA ARG A 324 -21.13 -3.92 -3.02
C ARG A 324 -20.98 -3.36 -1.61
N ALA A 325 -21.57 -4.04 -0.60
CA ALA A 325 -21.43 -3.63 0.80
C ALA A 325 -19.96 -3.67 1.27
N MET A 326 -19.22 -4.71 0.88
CA MET A 326 -17.80 -4.86 1.19
C MET A 326 -16.95 -3.75 0.53
N LYS A 327 -17.23 -3.42 -0.74
CA LYS A 327 -16.59 -2.28 -1.42
C LYS A 327 -16.75 -0.99 -0.62
N LEU A 328 -17.99 -0.66 -0.25
CA LEU A 328 -18.30 0.55 0.51
C LEU A 328 -17.64 0.55 1.90
N ALA A 329 -17.59 -0.60 2.56
CA ALA A 329 -16.95 -0.74 3.85
C ALA A 329 -15.42 -0.53 3.79
N VAL A 330 -14.76 -1.10 2.78
CA VAL A 330 -13.31 -0.89 2.53
C VAL A 330 -13.03 0.59 2.28
N GLN A 331 -13.84 1.25 1.45
CA GLN A 331 -13.71 2.68 1.18
C GLN A 331 -13.92 3.51 2.46
N ALA A 332 -15.02 3.26 3.20
CA ALA A 332 -15.32 3.99 4.42
C ALA A 332 -14.25 3.83 5.51
N GLY A 333 -13.73 2.61 5.70
CA GLY A 333 -12.67 2.34 6.66
C GLY A 333 -11.36 3.02 6.27
N ARG A 334 -11.03 3.08 4.98
CA ARG A 334 -9.86 3.80 4.47
C ARG A 334 -9.98 5.31 4.68
N GLU A 335 -11.11 5.90 4.34
CA GLU A 335 -11.40 7.32 4.59
C GLU A 335 -11.31 7.66 6.09
N ALA A 336 -11.85 6.80 6.95
CA ALA A 336 -11.76 6.97 8.40
C ALA A 336 -10.31 6.91 8.91
N TYR A 337 -9.47 6.02 8.35
CA TYR A 337 -8.05 5.94 8.67
C TYR A 337 -7.31 7.21 8.25
N LEU A 338 -7.50 7.66 7.01
CA LEU A 338 -6.86 8.86 6.46
C LEU A 338 -7.28 10.14 7.18
N SER A 339 -8.55 10.22 7.58
CA SER A 339 -9.08 11.37 8.33
C SER A 339 -8.53 11.48 9.75
N GLY A 340 -7.97 10.40 10.27
CA GLY A 340 -7.52 10.31 11.64
C GLY A 340 -8.68 10.18 12.64
N ARG A 341 -8.48 9.30 13.60
CA ARG A 341 -9.47 9.01 14.63
C ARG A 341 -9.37 9.99 15.78
N MET A 342 -10.50 10.51 16.27
CA MET A 342 -10.50 11.28 17.54
C MET A 342 -9.89 10.47 18.70
N GLY A 343 -9.21 11.14 19.62
CA GLY A 343 -8.65 10.55 20.84
C GLY A 343 -9.73 9.85 21.67
N ARG A 344 -9.40 8.68 22.23
CA ARG A 344 -10.27 8.01 23.19
C ARG A 344 -10.19 8.74 24.53
N ARG A 345 -11.35 8.97 25.14
CA ARG A 345 -11.46 9.60 26.47
C ARG A 345 -12.14 8.64 27.42
N MET A 346 -11.68 8.60 28.67
CA MET A 346 -12.30 7.78 29.72
C MET A 346 -13.63 8.37 30.16
N TYR A 347 -13.72 9.69 30.18
CA TYR A 347 -14.89 10.42 30.66
C TYR A 347 -15.57 11.16 29.51
N ALA A 348 -16.86 11.45 29.70
CA ALA A 348 -17.64 12.23 28.75
C ALA A 348 -17.04 13.63 28.54
N ASP A 349 -17.08 14.08 27.29
CA ASP A 349 -16.73 15.43 26.90
C ASP A 349 -17.93 15.98 26.09
N PRO A 350 -18.73 16.88 26.67
CA PRO A 350 -19.97 17.32 26.05
C PRO A 350 -19.69 18.12 24.77
N SER A 351 -20.37 17.77 23.70
CA SER A 351 -20.29 18.50 22.43
C SER A 351 -21.05 19.85 22.44
N SER A 352 -21.85 20.09 23.47
CA SER A 352 -22.57 21.36 23.68
C SER A 352 -22.26 21.92 25.07
N PRO A 353 -22.18 23.25 25.26
CA PRO A 353 -21.98 23.84 26.58
C PRO A 353 -23.04 23.33 27.57
N LEU A 354 -22.59 22.92 28.77
CA LEU A 354 -23.48 22.50 29.86
C LEU A 354 -24.02 23.68 30.68
N SER A 355 -23.48 24.88 30.49
CA SER A 355 -23.91 26.12 31.17
C SER A 355 -24.28 27.17 30.14
N GLY A 356 -25.26 28.01 30.45
CA GLY A 356 -25.72 29.10 29.56
C GLY A 356 -26.86 28.72 28.60
N LEU A 357 -27.44 27.53 28.79
CA LEU A 357 -28.75 27.24 28.20
C LEU A 357 -29.82 27.92 29.07
N ILE A 358 -30.70 28.68 28.39
CA ILE A 358 -31.83 29.45 28.99
C ILE A 358 -32.77 28.52 29.73
#